data_1c734038ce8418e3ce957b0a040a4a36
#
_entry.id   1c734038ce8418e3ce957b0a040a4a36
#
_cell.length_a   1.000
_cell.length_b   1.000
_cell.length_c   1.000
_cell.angle_alpha   90.00
_cell.angle_beta   90.00
_cell.angle_gamma   90.00
#
_symmetry.space_group_name_H-M   'P 1'
#
loop_
_entity.id
_entity.type
_entity.pdbx_description
1 polymer ?
#
loop_
_entity_poly.entity_id
_entity_poly.type
_entity_poly.pdbx_seq_one_letter_code
_entity_poly.pdbx_strand_id
1 'polypeptide(L)'
;EGVYTTDPKSFKKAKKIKSISYEEMLEMASLGAKVMQPHSIQDARINRIEIDIKSTFVNKEGTSITKRDNISRQGIITGITSTKNDAKVTLVGVKDRPGVAASIFKPISQNFINVDMVVQNISANGKETDLTFTIDSEYLSKTSKLLKQNKKIKFRNLIVDKNVSKVSIIGVGMITTPGVTYRMFQTLANKGINILVISTSEIKISVLIEKKFVKKAISALHKEFKLN
;
A
#
# COMPACT_ATOMS: atom_id res chain seq x y z
N GLU A 1 0.86 15.34 16.36
CA GLU A 1 2.14 16.05 16.55
C GLU A 1 3.02 16.04 15.29
N GLY A 2 2.55 15.58 14.13
CA GLY A 2 3.30 15.44 12.89
C GLY A 2 3.15 14.05 12.27
N VAL A 3 3.94 13.80 11.20
CA VAL A 3 4.03 12.51 10.49
C VAL A 3 5.21 11.72 11.05
N TYR A 4 5.04 10.42 11.19
CA TYR A 4 6.07 9.53 11.73
C TYR A 4 6.49 8.50 10.68
N THR A 5 7.70 7.97 10.84
CA THR A 5 8.26 6.93 9.95
C THR A 5 7.41 5.64 9.90
N THR A 6 6.53 5.43 10.89
CA THR A 6 5.42 4.47 10.89
C THR A 6 4.43 4.88 11.99
N ASP A 7 3.29 4.18 12.13
CA ASP A 7 2.29 4.48 13.16
C ASP A 7 2.90 4.30 14.59
N PRO A 8 3.08 5.39 15.35
CA PRO A 8 3.68 5.33 16.69
C PRO A 8 2.84 4.56 17.70
N LYS A 9 1.53 4.40 17.46
CA LYS A 9 0.65 3.56 18.29
C LYS A 9 0.98 2.07 18.12
N SER A 10 1.41 1.68 16.93
CA SER A 10 1.76 0.30 16.59
C SER A 10 3.23 -0.02 16.82
N PHE A 11 4.11 0.99 16.72
CA PHE A 11 5.56 0.84 16.85
C PHE A 11 6.17 2.03 17.61
N LYS A 12 6.50 1.84 18.89
CA LYS A 12 6.98 2.90 19.80
C LYS A 12 8.30 3.57 19.39
N LYS A 13 9.11 2.93 18.52
CA LYS A 13 10.39 3.48 18.03
C LYS A 13 10.21 4.31 16.76
N ALA A 14 8.98 4.56 16.32
CA ALA A 14 8.71 5.44 15.19
C ALA A 14 9.25 6.85 15.48
N LYS A 15 9.99 7.42 14.54
CA LYS A 15 10.52 8.80 14.63
C LYS A 15 9.64 9.77 13.86
N LYS A 16 9.55 10.98 14.37
CA LYS A 16 8.86 12.06 13.67
C LYS A 16 9.70 12.52 12.47
N ILE A 17 9.06 12.67 11.34
CA ILE A 17 9.64 13.18 10.10
C ILE A 17 9.59 14.71 10.16
N LYS A 18 10.71 15.38 9.98
CA LYS A 18 10.77 16.86 9.99
C LYS A 18 10.14 17.46 8.74
N SER A 19 10.50 16.94 7.59
CA SER A 19 9.97 17.35 6.29
C SER A 19 9.73 16.14 5.38
N ILE A 20 8.68 16.20 4.58
CA ILE A 20 8.27 15.14 3.67
C ILE A 20 7.78 15.76 2.36
N SER A 21 8.02 15.10 1.23
CA SER A 21 7.51 15.58 -0.06
C SER A 21 6.00 15.33 -0.19
N TYR A 22 5.34 16.12 -1.05
CA TYR A 22 3.91 15.90 -1.34
C TYR A 22 3.67 14.49 -1.85
N GLU A 23 4.55 13.97 -2.71
CA GLU A 23 4.45 12.63 -3.29
C GLU A 23 4.50 11.54 -2.22
N GLU A 24 5.50 11.60 -1.33
CA GLU A 24 5.63 10.63 -0.24
C GLU A 24 4.48 10.73 0.75
N MET A 25 4.06 11.95 1.10
CA MET A 25 2.95 12.16 2.02
C MET A 25 1.63 11.65 1.44
N LEU A 26 1.39 11.88 0.12
CA LEU A 26 0.22 11.37 -0.58
C LEU A 26 0.17 9.84 -0.57
N GLU A 27 1.31 9.18 -0.85
CA GLU A 27 1.41 7.73 -0.75
C GLU A 27 1.18 7.24 0.69
N MET A 28 1.80 7.86 1.68
CA MET A 28 1.59 7.48 3.08
C MET A 28 0.13 7.63 3.51
N ALA A 29 -0.52 8.74 3.15
CA ALA A 29 -1.92 8.99 3.47
C ALA A 29 -2.87 7.98 2.79
N SER A 30 -2.62 7.67 1.53
CA SER A 30 -3.38 6.69 0.75
C SER A 30 -3.21 5.25 1.29
N LEU A 31 -2.08 4.96 1.93
CA LEU A 31 -1.72 3.65 2.46
C LEU A 31 -1.98 3.50 3.97
N GLY A 32 -2.76 4.40 4.56
CA GLY A 32 -3.26 4.26 5.93
C GLY A 32 -2.63 5.16 6.98
N ALA A 33 -1.73 6.06 6.63
CA ALA A 33 -1.28 7.13 7.53
C ALA A 33 -2.36 8.20 7.65
N LYS A 34 -3.32 8.00 8.55
CA LYS A 34 -4.51 8.85 8.75
C LYS A 34 -4.21 10.20 9.40
N VAL A 35 -3.13 10.87 9.00
CA VAL A 35 -2.73 12.18 9.53
C VAL A 35 -3.37 13.30 8.71
N MET A 36 -3.48 13.11 7.40
CA MET A 36 -4.10 14.04 6.47
C MET A 36 -4.95 13.32 5.43
N GLN A 37 -5.92 14.03 4.88
CA GLN A 37 -6.70 13.54 3.76
C GLN A 37 -5.88 13.66 2.45
N PRO A 38 -5.85 12.63 1.58
CA PRO A 38 -5.11 12.67 0.33
C PRO A 38 -5.48 13.86 -0.56
N HIS A 39 -6.77 14.23 -0.63
CA HIS A 39 -7.23 15.37 -1.43
C HIS A 39 -6.60 16.69 -0.98
N SER A 40 -6.50 16.95 0.33
CA SER A 40 -5.88 18.17 0.85
C SER A 40 -4.39 18.27 0.49
N ILE A 41 -3.68 17.13 0.46
CA ILE A 41 -2.28 17.08 0.04
C ILE A 41 -2.17 17.37 -1.47
N GLN A 42 -3.08 16.79 -2.25
CA GLN A 42 -3.13 16.99 -3.70
C GLN A 42 -3.41 18.47 -4.06
N ASP A 43 -4.36 19.10 -3.39
CA ASP A 43 -4.70 20.51 -3.60
C ASP A 43 -3.52 21.42 -3.21
N ALA A 44 -2.88 21.16 -2.10
CA ALA A 44 -1.69 21.91 -1.68
C ALA A 44 -0.54 21.75 -2.68
N ARG A 45 -0.33 20.55 -3.21
CA ARG A 45 0.67 20.28 -4.25
C ARG A 45 0.42 21.10 -5.52
N ILE A 46 -0.84 21.09 -6.02
CA ILE A 46 -1.24 21.81 -7.24
C ILE A 46 -1.02 23.32 -7.06
N ASN A 47 -1.42 23.85 -5.90
CA ASN A 47 -1.31 25.26 -5.59
C ASN A 47 0.05 25.68 -5.02
N ARG A 48 1.00 24.75 -4.88
CA ARG A 48 2.35 24.96 -4.33
C ARG A 48 2.35 25.55 -2.92
N ILE A 49 1.39 25.17 -2.10
CA ILE A 49 1.22 25.61 -0.72
C ILE A 49 1.93 24.62 0.21
N GLU A 50 2.88 25.10 1.01
CA GLU A 50 3.49 24.29 2.06
C GLU A 50 2.50 24.07 3.21
N ILE A 51 2.53 22.87 3.80
CA ILE A 51 1.65 22.52 4.91
C ILE A 51 2.50 22.15 6.13
N ASP A 52 2.25 22.82 7.24
CA ASP A 52 2.81 22.44 8.53
C ASP A 52 1.81 21.65 9.36
N ILE A 53 2.17 20.42 9.70
CA ILE A 53 1.37 19.56 10.58
C ILE A 53 1.90 19.68 11.99
N LYS A 54 1.16 20.37 12.85
CA LYS A 54 1.52 20.63 14.25
C LYS A 54 0.45 20.17 15.22
N SER A 55 0.77 20.05 16.50
CA SER A 55 -0.21 19.82 17.56
C SER A 55 -0.83 21.17 17.99
N THR A 56 -2.12 21.17 18.24
CA THR A 56 -2.81 22.33 18.85
C THR A 56 -2.57 22.43 20.35
N PHE A 57 -2.09 21.37 20.98
CA PHE A 57 -1.94 21.29 22.45
C PHE A 57 -0.52 21.55 22.95
N VAL A 58 0.48 21.43 22.09
CA VAL A 58 1.90 21.60 22.47
C VAL A 58 2.63 22.42 21.42
N ASN A 59 3.39 23.40 21.88
CA ASN A 59 4.23 24.21 20.99
C ASN A 59 5.55 23.50 20.69
N LYS A 60 5.48 22.51 19.77
CA LYS A 60 6.64 21.76 19.28
C LYS A 60 6.65 21.78 17.75
N GLU A 61 7.85 21.68 17.18
CA GLU A 61 8.01 21.48 15.73
C GLU A 61 7.21 20.26 15.26
N GLY A 62 6.50 20.43 14.16
CA GLY A 62 5.71 19.42 13.52
C GLY A 62 6.42 18.72 12.36
N THR A 63 5.67 18.47 11.31
CA THR A 63 6.16 17.99 10.01
C THR A 63 5.77 18.98 8.93
N SER A 64 6.74 19.44 8.13
CA SER A 64 6.45 20.26 6.95
C SER A 64 6.30 19.39 5.72
N ILE A 65 5.24 19.61 4.95
CA ILE A 65 5.00 19.00 3.64
C ILE A 65 5.34 20.04 2.59
N THR A 66 6.33 19.74 1.77
CA THR A 66 6.89 20.71 0.81
C THR A 66 7.32 20.01 -0.48
N LYS A 67 7.87 20.78 -1.43
CA LYS A 67 8.45 20.21 -2.65
C LYS A 67 9.69 19.37 -2.32
N ARG A 68 9.90 18.32 -3.11
CA ARG A 68 11.05 17.42 -2.97
C ARG A 68 12.39 18.16 -2.94
N ASP A 69 12.56 19.18 -3.77
CA ASP A 69 13.82 19.92 -3.91
C ASP A 69 14.21 20.70 -2.63
N ASN A 70 13.22 20.99 -1.78
CA ASN A 70 13.40 21.68 -0.50
C ASN A 70 13.80 20.73 0.65
N ILE A 71 13.91 19.43 0.39
CA ILE A 71 14.16 18.43 1.42
C ILE A 71 15.59 17.91 1.33
N SER A 72 16.38 18.13 2.38
CA SER A 72 17.68 17.48 2.53
C SER A 72 17.49 15.96 2.58
N ARG A 73 18.14 15.20 1.68
CA ARG A 73 18.00 13.75 1.58
C ARG A 73 18.46 13.08 2.88
N GLN A 74 17.53 12.55 3.67
CA GLN A 74 17.82 11.86 4.93
C GLN A 74 17.73 10.32 4.85
N GLY A 75 17.62 9.72 3.68
CA GLY A 75 17.56 8.26 3.54
C GLY A 75 16.92 7.80 2.23
N ILE A 76 16.97 6.49 2.02
CA ILE A 76 16.37 5.84 0.84
C ILE A 76 14.86 5.73 1.03
N ILE A 77 14.44 5.40 2.25
CA ILE A 77 13.06 5.20 2.67
C ILE A 77 12.71 6.26 3.70
N THR A 78 11.56 6.88 3.54
CA THR A 78 11.01 7.91 4.43
C THR A 78 10.06 7.31 5.46
N GLY A 79 9.29 6.28 5.07
CA GLY A 79 8.34 5.68 5.99
C GLY A 79 7.87 4.29 5.59
N ILE A 80 7.22 3.66 6.57
CA ILE A 80 6.59 2.35 6.45
C ILE A 80 5.13 2.49 6.87
N THR A 81 4.22 2.06 6.02
CA THR A 81 2.79 2.02 6.35
C THR A 81 2.26 0.60 6.36
N SER A 82 1.16 0.39 7.05
CA SER A 82 0.41 -0.86 6.98
C SER A 82 -1.09 -0.60 7.03
N THR A 83 -1.84 -1.38 6.29
CA THR A 83 -3.30 -1.38 6.33
C THR A 83 -3.78 -2.46 7.32
N LYS A 84 -5.00 -2.27 7.86
CA LYS A 84 -5.54 -3.20 8.88
C LYS A 84 -6.69 -4.07 8.35
N ASN A 85 -7.33 -3.62 7.31
CA ASN A 85 -8.62 -4.16 6.85
C ASN A 85 -8.58 -4.61 5.38
N ASP A 86 -7.50 -5.24 4.96
CA ASP A 86 -7.45 -5.78 3.61
C ASP A 86 -8.12 -7.17 3.51
N ALA A 87 -8.72 -7.43 2.38
CA ALA A 87 -9.09 -8.76 1.94
C ALA A 87 -8.52 -9.03 0.55
N LYS A 88 -7.93 -10.19 0.37
CA LYS A 88 -7.46 -10.69 -0.92
C LYS A 88 -8.56 -11.47 -1.59
N VAL A 89 -8.80 -11.19 -2.86
CA VAL A 89 -9.74 -11.89 -3.73
C VAL A 89 -8.98 -12.42 -4.92
N THR A 90 -9.07 -13.72 -5.19
CA THR A 90 -8.45 -14.35 -6.36
C THR A 90 -9.51 -15.08 -7.17
N LEU A 91 -9.66 -14.69 -8.42
CA LEU A 91 -10.44 -15.41 -9.44
C LEU A 91 -9.49 -16.35 -10.16
N VAL A 92 -9.69 -17.65 -10.00
CA VAL A 92 -8.85 -18.70 -10.59
C VAL A 92 -9.43 -19.17 -11.90
N GLY A 93 -8.59 -19.29 -12.93
CA GLY A 93 -9.00 -19.85 -14.23
C GLY A 93 -10.01 -18.97 -14.96
N VAL A 94 -9.76 -17.68 -14.97
CA VAL A 94 -10.54 -16.73 -15.78
C VAL A 94 -10.08 -16.86 -17.24
N LYS A 95 -11.03 -16.95 -18.17
CA LYS A 95 -10.72 -17.05 -19.59
C LYS A 95 -10.00 -15.79 -20.07
N ASP A 96 -8.75 -15.93 -20.54
CA ASP A 96 -7.95 -14.78 -20.99
C ASP A 96 -8.44 -14.30 -22.36
N ARG A 97 -8.97 -13.08 -22.37
CA ARG A 97 -9.45 -12.39 -23.57
C ARG A 97 -9.53 -10.89 -23.32
N PRO A 98 -9.42 -10.06 -24.36
CA PRO A 98 -9.61 -8.62 -24.24
C PRO A 98 -10.94 -8.27 -23.55
N GLY A 99 -10.90 -7.33 -22.60
CA GLY A 99 -12.07 -6.84 -21.87
C GLY A 99 -12.50 -7.67 -20.66
N VAL A 100 -11.83 -8.80 -20.36
CA VAL A 100 -12.22 -9.61 -19.19
C VAL A 100 -12.01 -8.88 -17.88
N ALA A 101 -10.88 -8.23 -17.70
CA ALA A 101 -10.61 -7.42 -16.49
C ALA A 101 -11.65 -6.31 -16.34
N ALA A 102 -11.99 -5.59 -17.41
CA ALA A 102 -13.05 -4.58 -17.39
C ALA A 102 -14.40 -5.16 -16.96
N SER A 103 -14.74 -6.37 -17.42
CA SER A 103 -15.97 -7.07 -17.04
C SER A 103 -16.01 -7.43 -15.54
N ILE A 104 -14.84 -7.78 -14.95
CA ILE A 104 -14.69 -8.11 -13.53
C ILE A 104 -14.83 -6.85 -12.67
N PHE A 105 -14.13 -5.78 -13.03
CA PHE A 105 -14.09 -4.57 -12.20
C PHE A 105 -15.28 -3.63 -12.39
N LYS A 106 -16.00 -3.71 -13.52
CA LYS A 106 -17.20 -2.88 -13.76
C LYS A 106 -18.24 -2.96 -12.64
N PRO A 107 -18.75 -4.14 -12.22
CA PRO A 107 -19.72 -4.21 -11.12
C PRO A 107 -19.14 -3.75 -9.78
N ILE A 108 -17.85 -3.91 -9.54
CA ILE A 108 -17.17 -3.45 -8.33
C ILE A 108 -17.16 -1.93 -8.29
N SER A 109 -16.72 -1.28 -9.38
CA SER A 109 -16.70 0.17 -9.54
C SER A 109 -18.08 0.80 -9.44
N GLN A 110 -19.11 0.21 -10.09
CA GLN A 110 -20.50 0.67 -9.99
C GLN A 110 -21.09 0.61 -8.59
N ASN A 111 -20.48 -0.16 -7.70
CA ASN A 111 -20.84 -0.24 -6.29
C ASN A 111 -19.91 0.58 -5.38
N PHE A 112 -19.10 1.48 -5.93
CA PHE A 112 -18.18 2.36 -5.22
C PHE A 112 -17.17 1.62 -4.34
N ILE A 113 -16.77 0.41 -4.75
CA ILE A 113 -15.77 -0.38 -4.04
C ILE A 113 -14.41 -0.11 -4.67
N ASN A 114 -13.50 0.45 -3.89
CA ASN A 114 -12.13 0.69 -4.31
C ASN A 114 -11.36 -0.64 -4.36
N VAL A 115 -10.62 -0.81 -5.45
CA VAL A 115 -9.70 -1.93 -5.64
C VAL A 115 -8.28 -1.39 -5.53
N ASP A 116 -7.43 -2.13 -4.84
CA ASP A 116 -6.02 -1.78 -4.71
C ASP A 116 -5.15 -2.81 -5.47
N MET A 117 -4.10 -3.34 -4.91
CA MET A 117 -3.16 -4.25 -5.58
C MET A 117 -3.87 -5.20 -6.57
N VAL A 118 -3.59 -5.04 -7.86
CA VAL A 118 -4.14 -5.92 -8.90
C VAL A 118 -2.99 -6.64 -9.58
N VAL A 119 -3.05 -7.98 -9.56
CA VAL A 119 -2.04 -8.84 -10.19
C VAL A 119 -2.75 -9.87 -11.05
N GLN A 120 -2.30 -9.99 -12.28
CA GLN A 120 -2.79 -10.98 -13.24
C GLN A 120 -1.64 -11.90 -13.65
N ASN A 121 -1.85 -13.20 -13.52
CA ASN A 121 -0.90 -14.23 -13.93
C ASN A 121 -1.48 -15.06 -15.06
N ILE A 122 -0.79 -15.10 -16.20
CA ILE A 122 -1.18 -15.96 -17.34
C ILE A 122 -0.84 -17.40 -16.98
N SER A 123 -1.80 -18.31 -17.18
CA SER A 123 -1.57 -19.75 -16.99
C SER A 123 -0.59 -20.30 -18.05
N ALA A 124 0.06 -21.41 -17.72
CA ALA A 124 1.04 -22.05 -18.61
C ALA A 124 0.51 -22.40 -20.01
N ASN A 125 -0.80 -22.61 -20.15
CA ASN A 125 -1.44 -22.90 -21.46
C ASN A 125 -1.84 -21.64 -22.25
N GLY A 126 -1.62 -20.43 -21.71
CA GLY A 126 -1.95 -19.15 -22.34
C GLY A 126 -3.44 -18.87 -22.57
N LYS A 127 -4.34 -19.73 -22.07
CA LYS A 127 -5.80 -19.62 -22.31
C LYS A 127 -6.56 -19.10 -21.13
N GLU A 128 -5.99 -19.17 -19.94
CA GLU A 128 -6.60 -18.75 -18.69
C GLU A 128 -5.65 -17.86 -17.91
N THR A 129 -6.19 -17.09 -17.02
CA THR A 129 -5.45 -16.21 -16.12
C THR A 129 -6.02 -16.32 -14.72
N ASP A 130 -5.16 -16.18 -13.71
CA ASP A 130 -5.58 -15.94 -12.36
C ASP A 130 -5.48 -14.43 -12.09
N LEU A 131 -6.58 -13.85 -11.61
CA LEU A 131 -6.63 -12.43 -11.30
C LEU A 131 -6.82 -12.25 -9.79
N THR A 132 -5.80 -11.69 -9.16
CA THR A 132 -5.80 -11.38 -7.73
C THR A 132 -5.88 -9.88 -7.52
N PHE A 133 -6.71 -9.45 -6.58
CA PHE A 133 -6.78 -8.06 -6.15
C PHE A 133 -7.11 -7.95 -4.67
N THR A 134 -6.90 -6.76 -4.10
CA THR A 134 -7.28 -6.45 -2.72
C THR A 134 -8.36 -5.38 -2.68
N ILE A 135 -9.20 -5.48 -1.66
CA ILE A 135 -10.26 -4.53 -1.30
C ILE A 135 -10.28 -4.35 0.21
N ASP A 136 -11.02 -3.37 0.70
CA ASP A 136 -11.33 -3.33 2.14
C ASP A 136 -12.22 -4.54 2.49
N SER A 137 -11.91 -5.18 3.60
CA SER A 137 -12.54 -6.42 4.06
C SER A 137 -14.04 -6.28 4.36
N GLU A 138 -14.53 -5.06 4.60
CA GLU A 138 -15.95 -4.78 4.79
C GLU A 138 -16.77 -5.07 3.52
N TYR A 139 -16.16 -4.85 2.34
CA TYR A 139 -16.82 -5.09 1.04
C TYR A 139 -16.70 -6.52 0.54
N LEU A 140 -16.00 -7.42 1.25
CA LEU A 140 -15.71 -8.76 0.73
C LEU A 140 -16.96 -9.57 0.42
N SER A 141 -17.95 -9.55 1.30
CA SER A 141 -19.22 -10.27 1.09
C SER A 141 -19.97 -9.76 -0.15
N LYS A 142 -20.07 -8.43 -0.26
CA LYS A 142 -20.71 -7.77 -1.41
C LYS A 142 -19.98 -8.06 -2.71
N THR A 143 -18.65 -7.93 -2.72
CA THR A 143 -17.80 -8.22 -3.88
C THR A 143 -17.95 -9.67 -4.34
N SER A 144 -17.88 -10.61 -3.40
CA SER A 144 -18.04 -12.04 -3.70
C SER A 144 -19.40 -12.34 -4.35
N LYS A 145 -20.47 -11.69 -3.86
CA LYS A 145 -21.81 -11.84 -4.43
C LYS A 145 -21.88 -11.27 -5.86
N LEU A 146 -21.35 -10.06 -6.07
CA LEU A 146 -21.31 -9.41 -7.38
C LEU A 146 -20.58 -10.26 -8.43
N LEU A 147 -19.43 -10.82 -8.06
CA LEU A 147 -18.64 -11.67 -8.95
C LEU A 147 -19.36 -12.97 -9.30
N LYS A 148 -19.94 -13.67 -8.31
CA LYS A 148 -20.66 -14.93 -8.51
C LYS A 148 -21.96 -14.77 -9.34
N GLN A 149 -22.64 -13.64 -9.20
CA GLN A 149 -23.88 -13.36 -9.92
C GLN A 149 -23.66 -12.88 -11.36
N ASN A 150 -22.45 -12.44 -11.71
CA ASN A 150 -22.16 -11.93 -13.03
C ASN A 150 -21.92 -13.06 -14.05
N LYS A 151 -22.97 -13.45 -14.78
CA LYS A 151 -22.92 -14.51 -15.80
C LYS A 151 -21.94 -14.25 -16.95
N LYS A 152 -21.45 -13.01 -17.12
CA LYS A 152 -20.46 -12.65 -18.16
C LYS A 152 -19.04 -13.01 -17.77
N ILE A 153 -18.78 -13.24 -16.49
CA ILE A 153 -17.47 -13.61 -15.96
C ILE A 153 -17.49 -15.13 -15.72
N LYS A 154 -16.61 -15.84 -16.41
CA LYS A 154 -16.42 -17.27 -16.18
C LYS A 154 -15.09 -17.49 -15.50
N PHE A 155 -15.09 -18.11 -14.35
CA PHE A 155 -13.90 -18.51 -13.57
C PHE A 155 -14.14 -19.88 -12.95
N ARG A 156 -13.06 -20.61 -12.65
CA ARG A 156 -13.16 -21.94 -12.03
C ARG A 156 -13.43 -21.86 -10.53
N ASN A 157 -12.74 -20.96 -9.86
CA ASN A 157 -12.86 -20.82 -8.41
C ASN A 157 -12.69 -19.35 -7.97
N LEU A 158 -13.31 -19.01 -6.83
CA LEU A 158 -13.17 -17.74 -6.14
C LEU A 158 -12.57 -18.00 -4.76
N ILE A 159 -11.32 -17.60 -4.58
CA ILE A 159 -10.58 -17.73 -3.32
C ILE A 159 -10.56 -16.37 -2.63
N VAL A 160 -10.90 -16.34 -1.34
CA VAL A 160 -10.90 -15.12 -0.54
C VAL A 160 -10.12 -15.34 0.75
N ASP A 161 -9.40 -14.29 1.18
CA ASP A 161 -8.64 -14.32 2.41
C ASP A 161 -8.73 -12.97 3.13
N LYS A 162 -9.18 -12.96 4.38
CA LYS A 162 -9.29 -11.79 5.27
C LYS A 162 -8.11 -11.66 6.23
N ASN A 163 -7.26 -12.68 6.32
CA ASN A 163 -6.13 -12.70 7.25
C ASN A 163 -4.87 -12.09 6.64
N VAL A 164 -5.05 -11.11 5.80
CA VAL A 164 -3.97 -10.43 5.09
C VAL A 164 -3.89 -8.96 5.49
N SER A 165 -2.72 -8.39 5.29
CA SER A 165 -2.46 -6.95 5.48
C SER A 165 -1.37 -6.53 4.53
N LYS A 166 -1.52 -5.35 3.97
CA LYS A 166 -0.51 -4.73 3.13
C LYS A 166 0.51 -4.00 4.01
N VAL A 167 1.79 -4.20 3.72
CA VAL A 167 2.90 -3.44 4.30
C VAL A 167 3.65 -2.78 3.16
N SER A 168 3.87 -1.48 3.26
CA SER A 168 4.50 -0.67 2.21
C SER A 168 5.67 0.12 2.76
N ILE A 169 6.78 0.13 2.04
CA ILE A 169 7.88 1.07 2.22
C ILE A 169 7.73 2.19 1.20
N ILE A 170 7.96 3.43 1.63
CA ILE A 170 7.80 4.63 0.80
C ILE A 170 9.07 5.47 0.92
N GLY A 171 9.55 5.99 -0.21
CA GLY A 171 10.68 6.90 -0.22
C GLY A 171 11.14 7.24 -1.65
N VAL A 172 11.29 8.51 -1.92
CA VAL A 172 11.81 9.01 -3.22
C VAL A 172 13.25 8.59 -3.49
N GLY A 173 14.01 8.23 -2.45
CA GLY A 173 15.37 7.72 -2.59
C GLY A 173 15.47 6.38 -3.32
N MET A 174 14.36 5.64 -3.45
CA MET A 174 14.31 4.38 -4.20
C MET A 174 14.56 4.55 -5.69
N ILE A 175 14.17 5.70 -6.28
CA ILE A 175 14.34 6.00 -7.71
C ILE A 175 15.80 5.87 -8.14
N THR A 176 16.73 6.27 -7.27
CA THR A 176 18.16 6.32 -7.57
C THR A 176 18.99 5.26 -6.85
N THR A 177 18.34 4.37 -6.09
CA THR A 177 19.04 3.36 -5.30
C THR A 177 18.60 1.96 -5.71
N PRO A 178 19.43 1.23 -6.47
CA PRO A 178 19.12 -0.16 -6.83
C PRO A 178 19.16 -1.08 -5.59
N GLY A 179 18.45 -2.19 -5.67
CA GLY A 179 18.48 -3.24 -4.65
C GLY A 179 17.56 -3.05 -3.46
N VAL A 180 16.78 -1.97 -3.37
CA VAL A 180 15.84 -1.75 -2.26
C VAL A 180 14.79 -2.87 -2.18
N THR A 181 14.28 -3.31 -3.32
CA THR A 181 13.32 -4.42 -3.42
C THR A 181 13.91 -5.71 -2.85
N TYR A 182 15.15 -6.04 -3.24
CA TYR A 182 15.85 -7.21 -2.72
C TYR A 182 16.01 -7.12 -1.19
N ARG A 183 16.47 -5.99 -0.67
CA ARG A 183 16.65 -5.77 0.77
C ARG A 183 15.36 -5.95 1.54
N MET A 184 14.24 -5.42 1.03
CA MET A 184 12.93 -5.61 1.63
C MET A 184 12.54 -7.09 1.70
N PHE A 185 12.66 -7.80 0.57
CA PHE A 185 12.26 -9.22 0.49
C PHE A 185 13.18 -10.10 1.34
N GLN A 186 14.49 -9.88 1.31
CA GLN A 186 15.45 -10.60 2.13
C GLN A 186 15.18 -10.39 3.62
N THR A 187 14.85 -9.16 4.01
CA THR A 187 14.51 -8.85 5.42
C THR A 187 13.27 -9.60 5.88
N LEU A 188 12.23 -9.68 5.05
CA LEU A 188 11.02 -10.44 5.36
C LEU A 188 11.29 -11.94 5.40
N ALA A 189 12.04 -12.47 4.44
CA ALA A 189 12.44 -13.88 4.39
C ALA A 189 13.24 -14.31 5.63
N ASN A 190 14.21 -13.50 6.06
CA ASN A 190 15.00 -13.72 7.28
C ASN A 190 14.15 -13.73 8.56
N LYS A 191 12.93 -13.22 8.49
CA LYS A 191 11.93 -13.26 9.58
C LYS A 191 10.90 -14.37 9.41
N GLY A 192 11.02 -15.21 8.38
CA GLY A 192 10.06 -16.26 8.07
C GLY A 192 8.69 -15.70 7.67
N ILE A 193 8.67 -14.54 7.00
CA ILE A 193 7.44 -13.87 6.54
C ILE A 193 7.29 -14.12 5.05
N ASN A 194 6.25 -14.88 4.68
CA ASN A 194 5.94 -15.14 3.28
C ASN A 194 5.22 -13.94 2.65
N ILE A 195 5.57 -13.64 1.39
CA ILE A 195 4.95 -12.59 0.59
C ILE A 195 3.88 -13.24 -0.31
N LEU A 196 2.67 -12.74 -0.23
CA LEU A 196 1.52 -13.25 -0.99
C LEU A 196 1.26 -12.52 -2.30
N VAL A 197 1.49 -11.20 -2.31
CA VAL A 197 1.32 -10.32 -3.46
C VAL A 197 2.37 -9.22 -3.38
N ILE A 198 2.86 -8.77 -4.51
CA ILE A 198 3.82 -7.67 -4.64
C ILE A 198 3.24 -6.62 -5.58
N SER A 199 3.42 -5.35 -5.25
CA SER A 199 3.16 -4.22 -6.14
C SER A 199 4.22 -3.16 -5.92
N THR A 200 4.77 -2.63 -7.00
CA THR A 200 5.86 -1.64 -6.95
C THR A 200 5.54 -0.42 -7.78
N SER A 201 6.04 0.72 -7.35
CA SER A 201 6.14 1.95 -8.14
C SER A 201 7.52 2.57 -7.93
N GLU A 202 7.79 3.72 -8.52
CA GLU A 202 9.07 4.40 -8.39
C GLU A 202 9.44 4.76 -6.93
N ILE A 203 8.45 5.08 -6.11
CA ILE A 203 8.64 5.56 -4.74
C ILE A 203 7.97 4.69 -3.68
N LYS A 204 7.46 3.51 -4.08
CA LYS A 204 6.73 2.62 -3.18
C LYS A 204 6.95 1.16 -3.55
N ILE A 205 7.14 0.32 -2.53
CA ILE A 205 7.06 -1.14 -2.65
C ILE A 205 6.07 -1.63 -1.61
N SER A 206 5.02 -2.30 -2.08
CA SER A 206 3.97 -2.87 -1.25
C SER A 206 3.99 -4.39 -1.34
N VAL A 207 3.88 -5.03 -0.20
CA VAL A 207 3.71 -6.48 -0.11
C VAL A 207 2.46 -6.82 0.70
N LEU A 208 1.75 -7.83 0.27
CA LEU A 208 0.67 -8.43 1.05
C LEU A 208 1.24 -9.61 1.83
N ILE A 209 1.01 -9.64 3.14
CA ILE A 209 1.48 -10.68 4.05
C ILE A 209 0.35 -11.13 4.97
N GLU A 210 0.52 -12.25 5.69
CA GLU A 210 -0.42 -12.63 6.73
C GLU A 210 -0.47 -11.56 7.84
N LYS A 211 -1.67 -11.21 8.26
CA LYS A 211 -1.93 -10.15 9.25
C LYS A 211 -1.17 -10.31 10.57
N LYS A 212 -0.97 -11.54 11.03
CA LYS A 212 -0.23 -11.84 12.27
C LYS A 212 1.23 -11.37 12.24
N PHE A 213 1.83 -11.22 11.06
CA PHE A 213 3.23 -10.84 10.90
C PHE A 213 3.48 -9.34 10.76
N VAL A 214 2.45 -8.50 10.67
CA VAL A 214 2.59 -7.05 10.41
C VAL A 214 3.54 -6.36 11.38
N LYS A 215 3.38 -6.56 12.68
CA LYS A 215 4.25 -5.94 13.70
C LYS A 215 5.72 -6.37 13.55
N LYS A 216 5.95 -7.66 13.26
CA LYS A 216 7.28 -8.24 13.04
C LYS A 216 7.91 -7.67 11.76
N ALA A 217 7.13 -7.54 10.69
CA ALA A 217 7.56 -6.95 9.42
C ALA A 217 7.97 -5.48 9.59
N ILE A 218 7.11 -4.64 10.20
CA ILE A 218 7.40 -3.23 10.45
C ILE A 218 8.69 -3.08 11.26
N SER A 219 8.86 -3.83 12.35
CA SER A 219 10.05 -3.77 13.20
C SER A 219 11.31 -4.14 12.42
N ALA A 220 11.27 -5.18 11.60
CA ALA A 220 12.40 -5.64 10.81
C ALA A 220 12.78 -4.63 9.72
N LEU A 221 11.81 -4.14 8.98
CA LEU A 221 12.02 -3.16 7.90
C LEU A 221 12.49 -1.81 8.44
N HIS A 222 11.94 -1.36 9.58
CA HIS A 222 12.36 -0.12 10.23
C HIS A 222 13.83 -0.15 10.64
N LYS A 223 14.31 -1.30 11.15
CA LYS A 223 15.72 -1.54 11.45
C LYS A 223 16.58 -1.59 10.18
N GLU A 224 16.15 -2.36 9.16
CA GLU A 224 16.86 -2.54 7.89
C GLU A 224 17.12 -1.21 7.18
N PHE A 225 16.11 -0.36 7.10
CA PHE A 225 16.20 0.93 6.43
C PHE A 225 16.65 2.09 7.32
N LYS A 226 17.12 1.78 8.54
CA LYS A 226 17.69 2.76 9.50
C LYS A 226 16.77 3.94 9.78
N LEU A 227 15.47 3.66 9.96
CA LEU A 227 14.47 4.68 10.29
C LEU A 227 14.42 5.00 11.80
N ASN A 228 15.39 4.48 12.55
CA ASN A 228 15.56 4.70 14.00
C ASN A 228 16.26 6.02 14.28
#